data_52b96157cde99122dd1daf0d88075a7f
#
_entry.id   52b96157cde99122dd1daf0d88075a7f
#
_cell.length_a   1.000
_cell.length_b   1.000
_cell.length_c   1.000
_cell.angle_alpha   90.00
_cell.angle_beta   90.00
_cell.angle_gamma   90.00
#
_symmetry.space_group_name_H-M   'P 1'
#
loop_
_entity.id
_entity.type
_entity.pdbx_description
1 polymer ?
#
loop_
_entity_poly.entity_id
_entity_poly.type
_entity_poly.pdbx_seq_one_letter_code
_entity_poly.pdbx_strand_id
1 'polypeptide(L)'
;MRQRRFDPVTLLAALLVAAGSVLLLRDRGTTAPTPDALPTGGSPGPYVPSTPIASSLPVLQEAAACRDAGYLCAELSAYERIRIQRWRNLQQPMVIHLPAPELSDRGLGQRLHRAASAGIRAWNGQPFPILVDDRGTRPAHVEVRWVQRLSGAQIGLATVRWSSQDGLTVLGLDIVTHYPGGAPMHPDQIRLVAAHEMGHALGLPHSDDSRDVMYPTNTATSLSVRDYRTVEALYDLEDGTEIVRSPRR
;
A
#
# COMPACT_ATOMS: atom_id res chain seq x y z
N MET A 1 26.14 -15.51 43.07
CA MET A 1 24.86 -15.23 42.42
C MET A 1 24.75 -13.73 42.12
N ARG A 2 25.01 -13.32 40.86
CA ARG A 2 24.88 -11.91 40.43
C ARG A 2 23.51 -11.73 39.79
N GLN A 3 22.61 -11.01 40.47
CA GLN A 3 21.35 -10.53 39.90
C GLN A 3 21.66 -9.52 38.77
N ARG A 4 21.32 -9.86 37.53
CA ARG A 4 21.26 -8.91 36.42
C ARG A 4 20.05 -7.99 36.67
N ARG A 5 20.31 -6.73 36.95
CA ARG A 5 19.30 -5.66 36.92
C ARG A 5 18.92 -5.48 35.47
N PHE A 6 17.66 -5.72 35.16
CA PHE A 6 17.07 -5.35 33.87
C PHE A 6 16.85 -3.83 33.89
N ASP A 7 17.47 -3.10 32.97
CA ASP A 7 17.21 -1.70 32.76
C ASP A 7 15.80 -1.50 32.22
N PRO A 8 14.97 -0.63 32.83
CA PRO A 8 13.58 -0.39 32.40
C PRO A 8 13.46 0.39 31.08
N VAL A 9 14.55 0.76 30.42
CA VAL A 9 14.56 1.52 29.16
C VAL A 9 14.30 0.65 27.93
N THR A 10 14.36 -0.67 28.04
CA THR A 10 14.19 -1.58 26.90
C THR A 10 12.73 -1.97 26.64
N LEU A 11 11.76 -1.47 27.42
CA LEU A 11 10.36 -1.93 27.37
C LEU A 11 9.37 -0.93 26.75
N LEU A 12 9.85 0.13 26.05
CA LEU A 12 8.97 1.16 25.49
C LEU A 12 9.20 1.44 24.00
N ALA A 13 9.63 0.48 23.22
CA ALA A 13 9.79 0.61 21.77
C ALA A 13 8.81 -0.26 20.97
N ALA A 14 7.66 -0.63 21.54
CA ALA A 14 6.50 -1.02 20.75
C ALA A 14 5.79 0.27 20.32
N LEU A 15 6.43 1.04 19.42
CA LEU A 15 5.79 2.19 18.81
C LEU A 15 4.74 1.67 17.83
N LEU A 16 3.49 1.96 18.16
CA LEU A 16 2.33 1.85 17.31
C LEU A 16 2.64 2.48 15.94
N VAL A 17 2.77 1.68 14.90
CA VAL A 17 2.41 2.10 13.56
C VAL A 17 0.90 2.25 13.61
N ALA A 18 0.42 3.40 14.10
CA ALA A 18 -0.99 3.72 14.02
C ALA A 18 -1.30 3.84 12.53
N ALA A 19 -1.93 2.80 12.01
CA ALA A 19 -2.33 2.70 10.63
C ALA A 19 -3.31 3.82 10.29
N GLY A 20 -2.81 4.83 9.67
CA GLY A 20 -3.57 5.86 9.00
C GLY A 20 -3.44 5.71 7.50
N SER A 21 -3.74 4.54 6.97
CA SER A 21 -4.05 4.44 5.55
C SER A 21 -5.37 5.18 5.34
N VAL A 22 -5.30 6.48 5.05
CA VAL A 22 -6.46 7.25 4.63
C VAL A 22 -6.77 6.81 3.22
N LEU A 23 -7.63 5.81 3.11
CA LEU A 23 -8.29 5.44 1.88
C LEU A 23 -9.24 6.61 1.51
N LEU A 24 -8.71 7.61 0.80
CA LEU A 24 -9.54 8.68 0.24
C LEU A 24 -10.34 8.10 -0.93
N LEU A 25 -11.45 7.45 -0.60
CA LEU A 25 -12.53 7.15 -1.53
C LEU A 25 -13.17 8.47 -1.97
N ARG A 26 -12.53 9.16 -2.90
CA ARG A 26 -13.13 10.31 -3.57
C ARG A 26 -13.60 9.85 -4.94
N ASP A 27 -14.81 9.32 -4.94
CA ASP A 27 -15.58 9.15 -6.18
C ASP A 27 -15.89 10.58 -6.68
N ARG A 28 -15.09 11.08 -7.63
CA ARG A 28 -15.41 12.30 -8.35
C ARG A 28 -16.43 11.93 -9.41
N GLY A 29 -17.71 12.11 -9.06
CA GLY A 29 -18.77 12.22 -10.03
C GLY A 29 -18.36 13.25 -11.09
N THR A 30 -18.26 12.83 -12.32
CA THR A 30 -18.07 13.65 -13.50
C THR A 30 -19.21 14.67 -13.58
N THR A 31 -18.91 15.95 -13.28
CA THR A 31 -19.76 17.06 -13.69
C THR A 31 -19.68 17.16 -15.22
N ALA A 32 -20.81 16.94 -15.87
CA ALA A 32 -20.96 17.10 -17.30
C ALA A 32 -20.60 18.54 -17.74
N PRO A 33 -19.88 18.72 -18.85
CA PRO A 33 -19.71 20.04 -19.43
C PRO A 33 -21.01 20.57 -20.00
N THR A 34 -21.25 21.85 -19.78
CA THR A 34 -22.37 22.62 -20.33
C THR A 34 -22.34 22.61 -21.87
N PRO A 35 -23.45 22.40 -22.56
CA PRO A 35 -23.47 22.37 -24.02
C PRO A 35 -23.38 23.76 -24.59
N ASP A 36 -22.33 24.04 -25.35
CA ASP A 36 -22.27 25.17 -26.28
C ASP A 36 -23.01 24.83 -27.58
N ALA A 37 -23.65 25.86 -28.14
CA ALA A 37 -24.58 25.97 -29.22
C ALA A 37 -24.50 24.98 -30.39
N LEU A 38 -25.68 24.53 -30.82
CA LEU A 38 -26.00 23.76 -32.02
C LEU A 38 -25.58 24.41 -33.34
N PRO A 39 -25.13 23.63 -34.32
CA PRO A 39 -25.44 23.88 -35.74
C PRO A 39 -26.68 23.07 -36.15
N THR A 40 -27.61 23.77 -36.78
CA THR A 40 -28.87 23.27 -37.37
C THR A 40 -28.59 22.46 -38.62
N GLY A 41 -29.23 21.28 -38.75
CA GLY A 41 -29.54 20.68 -40.04
C GLY A 41 -29.03 19.28 -40.27
N GLY A 42 -29.86 18.25 -39.99
CA GLY A 42 -29.69 16.86 -40.39
C GLY A 42 -30.79 16.01 -39.75
N SER A 43 -31.67 15.41 -40.55
CA SER A 43 -32.73 14.52 -40.07
C SER A 43 -32.16 13.36 -39.23
N PRO A 44 -32.76 13.07 -38.05
CA PRO A 44 -32.31 11.98 -37.23
C PRO A 44 -32.75 10.63 -37.83
N GLY A 45 -31.77 9.77 -38.16
CA GLY A 45 -32.00 8.35 -38.33
C GLY A 45 -32.51 7.72 -37.03
N PRO A 46 -33.10 6.52 -37.06
CA PRO A 46 -33.65 5.88 -35.86
C PRO A 46 -32.59 5.68 -34.80
N TYR A 47 -32.80 6.32 -33.64
CA TYR A 47 -31.97 6.15 -32.46
C TYR A 47 -32.09 4.70 -31.97
N VAL A 48 -31.02 3.93 -32.16
CA VAL A 48 -30.84 2.65 -31.49
C VAL A 48 -30.18 2.99 -30.13
N PRO A 49 -30.86 2.81 -28.99
CA PRO A 49 -30.26 3.01 -27.71
C PRO A 49 -29.12 1.99 -27.53
N SER A 50 -27.88 2.45 -27.58
CA SER A 50 -26.75 1.65 -27.14
C SER A 50 -26.94 1.39 -25.65
N THR A 51 -27.37 0.20 -25.29
CA THR A 51 -27.38 -0.26 -23.90
C THR A 51 -25.96 -0.10 -23.36
N PRO A 52 -25.74 0.70 -22.31
CA PRO A 52 -24.43 0.71 -21.68
C PRO A 52 -24.19 -0.69 -21.16
N ILE A 53 -23.16 -1.38 -21.69
CA ILE A 53 -22.64 -2.58 -21.07
C ILE A 53 -22.02 -2.08 -19.76
N ALA A 54 -22.82 -2.09 -18.72
CA ALA A 54 -22.30 -1.96 -17.36
C ALA A 54 -21.44 -3.20 -17.14
N SER A 55 -20.13 -3.07 -17.32
CA SER A 55 -19.16 -4.06 -16.88
C SER A 55 -19.29 -4.13 -15.35
N SER A 56 -20.18 -5.01 -14.89
CA SER A 56 -20.28 -5.31 -13.46
C SER A 56 -18.95 -5.94 -13.05
N LEU A 57 -18.27 -5.31 -12.11
CA LEU A 57 -17.05 -5.87 -11.54
C LEU A 57 -17.36 -7.26 -10.96
N PRO A 58 -16.42 -8.21 -11.04
CA PRO A 58 -16.62 -9.55 -10.48
C PRO A 58 -16.97 -9.49 -9.00
N VAL A 59 -17.91 -10.32 -8.55
CA VAL A 59 -18.29 -10.48 -7.15
C VAL A 59 -18.05 -11.92 -6.74
N LEU A 60 -17.24 -12.13 -5.70
CA LEU A 60 -16.88 -13.44 -5.18
C LEU A 60 -17.38 -13.60 -3.74
N GLN A 61 -17.68 -14.84 -3.35
CA GLN A 61 -17.99 -15.19 -1.98
C GLN A 61 -16.69 -15.40 -1.17
N GLU A 62 -16.67 -14.95 0.08
CA GLU A 62 -15.55 -15.11 1.02
C GLU A 62 -14.99 -16.55 1.02
N ALA A 63 -15.86 -17.56 1.15
CA ALA A 63 -15.44 -18.95 1.23
C ALA A 63 -14.63 -19.45 0.02
N ALA A 64 -14.86 -18.87 -1.16
CA ALA A 64 -14.13 -19.19 -2.38
C ALA A 64 -12.84 -18.35 -2.52
N ALA A 65 -12.92 -17.05 -2.26
CA ALA A 65 -11.85 -16.11 -2.51
C ALA A 65 -10.77 -16.11 -1.42
N CYS A 66 -11.13 -16.45 -0.17
CA CYS A 66 -10.24 -16.30 0.99
C CYS A 66 -9.54 -17.61 1.39
N ARG A 67 -9.81 -18.72 0.69
CA ARG A 67 -9.14 -19.98 0.98
C ARG A 67 -7.67 -19.86 0.60
N ASP A 68 -6.79 -20.09 1.56
CA ASP A 68 -5.33 -20.04 1.38
C ASP A 68 -4.78 -18.66 0.93
N ALA A 69 -5.59 -17.59 1.01
CA ALA A 69 -5.26 -16.24 0.56
C ALA A 69 -4.51 -15.41 1.62
N GLY A 70 -3.81 -16.05 2.56
CA GLY A 70 -3.09 -15.35 3.63
C GLY A 70 -4.03 -14.52 4.51
N TYR A 71 -3.84 -13.22 4.54
CA TYR A 71 -4.70 -12.25 5.26
C TYR A 71 -5.49 -11.33 4.31
N LEU A 72 -5.59 -11.67 3.01
CA LEU A 72 -6.29 -10.83 2.01
C LEU A 72 -7.71 -10.45 2.45
N CYS A 73 -8.37 -11.34 3.15
CA CYS A 73 -9.74 -11.18 3.61
C CYS A 73 -9.87 -10.79 5.10
N ALA A 74 -8.79 -10.44 5.79
CA ALA A 74 -8.82 -10.13 7.22
C ALA A 74 -9.83 -9.02 7.54
N GLU A 75 -9.97 -8.02 6.67
CA GLU A 75 -10.89 -6.89 6.83
C GLU A 75 -12.37 -7.29 6.73
N LEU A 76 -12.72 -8.46 6.17
CA LEU A 76 -14.10 -8.97 6.21
C LEU A 76 -14.58 -9.26 7.63
N SER A 77 -13.69 -9.32 8.61
CA SER A 77 -14.08 -9.37 10.02
C SER A 77 -14.83 -8.11 10.46
N ALA A 78 -14.49 -6.95 9.88
CA ALA A 78 -15.06 -5.64 10.19
C ALA A 78 -16.06 -5.15 9.14
N TYR A 79 -15.94 -5.58 7.88
CA TYR A 79 -16.75 -5.10 6.76
C TYR A 79 -17.55 -6.24 6.12
N GLU A 80 -18.72 -5.90 5.54
CA GLU A 80 -19.55 -6.85 4.80
C GLU A 80 -18.96 -7.19 3.42
N ARG A 81 -18.14 -6.31 2.89
CA ARG A 81 -17.43 -6.48 1.61
C ARG A 81 -16.12 -5.76 1.61
N ILE A 82 -15.18 -6.27 0.83
CA ILE A 82 -13.91 -5.63 0.49
C ILE A 82 -13.77 -5.59 -1.02
N ARG A 83 -12.93 -4.68 -1.52
CA ARG A 83 -12.62 -4.57 -2.95
C ARG A 83 -11.15 -4.81 -3.17
N ILE A 84 -10.83 -5.66 -4.15
CA ILE A 84 -9.47 -5.90 -4.61
C ILE A 84 -8.97 -4.64 -5.32
N GLN A 85 -7.88 -4.10 -4.83
CA GLN A 85 -7.23 -2.90 -5.35
C GLN A 85 -5.78 -3.23 -5.66
N ARG A 86 -5.44 -3.32 -6.94
CA ARG A 86 -4.09 -3.64 -7.37
C ARG A 86 -3.69 -2.89 -8.63
N TRP A 87 -2.42 -2.92 -8.94
CA TRP A 87 -1.91 -2.36 -10.18
C TRP A 87 -2.47 -3.09 -11.39
N ARG A 88 -2.88 -2.30 -12.40
CA ARG A 88 -3.22 -2.79 -13.74
C ARG A 88 -2.09 -2.44 -14.68
N ASN A 89 -1.80 -3.31 -15.63
CA ASN A 89 -0.92 -3.04 -16.78
C ASN A 89 0.40 -2.31 -16.41
N LEU A 90 0.95 -2.62 -15.23
CA LEU A 90 2.19 -2.03 -14.78
C LEU A 90 3.32 -2.39 -15.75
N GLN A 91 4.00 -1.39 -16.27
CA GLN A 91 5.24 -1.61 -17.01
C GLN A 91 6.33 -2.09 -16.04
N GLN A 92 6.95 -3.20 -16.37
CA GLN A 92 7.98 -3.80 -15.53
C GLN A 92 9.37 -3.35 -15.97
N PRO A 93 10.31 -3.24 -15.02
CA PRO A 93 10.15 -3.39 -13.56
C PRO A 93 9.35 -2.23 -12.95
N MET A 94 8.76 -2.45 -11.76
CA MET A 94 8.22 -1.36 -10.95
C MET A 94 9.39 -0.47 -10.48
N VAL A 95 9.41 0.78 -10.89
CA VAL A 95 10.47 1.74 -10.55
C VAL A 95 10.07 2.50 -9.30
N ILE A 96 10.91 2.42 -8.27
CA ILE A 96 10.74 3.14 -7.00
C ILE A 96 11.85 4.18 -6.90
N HIS A 97 11.51 5.45 -6.91
CA HIS A 97 12.46 6.52 -6.64
C HIS A 97 12.66 6.64 -5.13
N LEU A 98 13.88 6.39 -4.68
CA LEU A 98 14.27 6.46 -3.27
C LEU A 98 15.50 7.36 -3.13
N PRO A 99 15.35 8.69 -2.96
CA PRO A 99 16.46 9.57 -2.68
C PRO A 99 17.06 9.29 -1.29
N ALA A 100 18.31 9.65 -1.07
CA ALA A 100 18.88 9.61 0.27
C ALA A 100 18.27 10.71 1.15
N PRO A 101 18.00 10.46 2.46
CA PRO A 101 17.50 11.51 3.34
C PRO A 101 18.57 12.58 3.57
N GLU A 102 18.15 13.85 3.53
CA GLU A 102 19.02 14.99 3.84
C GLU A 102 19.13 15.18 5.35
N LEU A 103 20.16 14.58 5.94
CA LEU A 103 20.47 14.67 7.38
C LEU A 103 21.84 15.32 7.59
N SER A 104 22.01 16.03 8.72
CA SER A 104 23.30 16.59 9.14
C SER A 104 24.36 15.49 9.31
N ASP A 105 23.99 14.33 9.87
CA ASP A 105 24.81 13.11 9.86
C ASP A 105 24.59 12.37 8.53
N ARG A 106 25.49 12.62 7.57
CA ARG A 106 25.48 11.92 6.26
C ARG A 106 25.62 10.40 6.39
N GLY A 107 26.39 9.93 7.39
CA GLY A 107 26.58 8.50 7.64
C GLY A 107 25.27 7.84 8.06
N LEU A 108 24.51 8.48 8.95
CA LEU A 108 23.16 8.05 9.31
C LEU A 108 22.25 8.05 8.08
N GLY A 109 22.21 9.14 7.30
CA GLY A 109 21.40 9.22 6.07
C GLY A 109 21.64 8.04 5.14
N GLN A 110 22.90 7.70 4.89
CA GLN A 110 23.26 6.55 4.07
C GLN A 110 22.82 5.21 4.68
N ARG A 111 22.88 5.06 6.01
CA ARG A 111 22.40 3.84 6.68
C ARG A 111 20.89 3.69 6.54
N LEU A 112 20.12 4.77 6.75
CA LEU A 112 18.66 4.77 6.61
C LEU A 112 18.25 4.49 5.15
N HIS A 113 18.91 5.12 4.17
CA HIS A 113 18.68 4.86 2.75
C HIS A 113 18.88 3.39 2.39
N ARG A 114 20.02 2.78 2.78
CA ARG A 114 20.27 1.35 2.54
C ARG A 114 19.23 0.47 3.21
N ALA A 115 18.80 0.81 4.42
CA ALA A 115 17.80 0.05 5.14
C ALA A 115 16.43 0.11 4.44
N ALA A 116 15.98 1.31 4.01
CA ALA A 116 14.75 1.46 3.25
C ALA A 116 14.81 0.70 1.92
N SER A 117 15.92 0.84 1.18
CA SER A 117 16.14 0.08 -0.06
C SER A 117 16.04 -1.43 0.17
N ALA A 118 16.60 -1.95 1.27
CA ALA A 118 16.50 -3.37 1.61
C ALA A 118 15.06 -3.79 1.93
N GLY A 119 14.29 -2.94 2.64
CA GLY A 119 12.89 -3.19 2.94
C GLY A 119 12.02 -3.26 1.67
N ILE A 120 12.16 -2.28 0.78
CA ILE A 120 11.46 -2.24 -0.51
C ILE A 120 11.80 -3.46 -1.36
N ARG A 121 13.10 -3.80 -1.45
CA ARG A 121 13.59 -4.93 -2.24
C ARG A 121 13.20 -6.30 -1.67
N ALA A 122 12.73 -6.38 -0.42
CA ALA A 122 12.22 -7.64 0.14
C ALA A 122 11.03 -8.19 -0.66
N TRP A 123 10.27 -7.33 -1.34
CA TRP A 123 9.16 -7.71 -2.23
C TRP A 123 9.60 -8.00 -3.68
N ASN A 124 10.89 -7.92 -4.00
CA ASN A 124 11.35 -8.08 -5.38
C ASN A 124 10.97 -9.44 -5.96
N GLY A 125 10.31 -9.42 -7.13
CA GLY A 125 9.78 -10.62 -7.77
C GLY A 125 8.37 -11.02 -7.29
N GLN A 126 7.76 -10.24 -6.36
CA GLN A 126 6.45 -10.50 -5.82
C GLN A 126 5.59 -9.21 -5.84
N PRO A 127 4.65 -9.09 -6.74
CA PRO A 127 4.37 -9.89 -7.94
C PRO A 127 5.22 -9.44 -9.14
N PHE A 128 6.04 -8.39 -8.97
CA PHE A 128 6.84 -7.77 -10.04
C PHE A 128 8.32 -7.67 -9.66
N PRO A 129 9.22 -7.61 -10.65
CA PRO A 129 10.56 -7.10 -10.44
C PRO A 129 10.52 -5.64 -9.96
N ILE A 130 11.27 -5.31 -8.92
CA ILE A 130 11.37 -3.98 -8.34
C ILE A 130 12.75 -3.40 -8.64
N LEU A 131 12.79 -2.19 -9.20
CA LEU A 131 13.98 -1.41 -9.41
C LEU A 131 13.96 -0.20 -8.48
N VAL A 132 14.88 -0.13 -7.53
CA VAL A 132 15.09 1.08 -6.73
C VAL A 132 16.06 1.99 -7.49
N ASP A 133 15.59 3.18 -7.83
CA ASP A 133 16.33 4.26 -8.50
C ASP A 133 16.58 5.38 -7.47
N ASP A 134 17.80 5.47 -6.97
CA ASP A 134 18.22 6.46 -5.98
C ASP A 134 18.59 7.82 -6.61
N ARG A 135 18.69 7.89 -7.92
CA ARG A 135 19.07 9.12 -8.66
C ARG A 135 17.90 9.78 -9.39
N GLY A 136 16.72 9.15 -9.44
CA GLY A 136 15.59 9.66 -10.19
C GLY A 136 15.86 9.75 -11.70
N THR A 137 16.61 8.81 -12.25
CA THR A 137 16.97 8.78 -13.67
C THR A 137 15.87 8.22 -14.57
N ARG A 138 14.84 7.63 -13.96
CA ARG A 138 13.71 7.00 -14.65
C ARG A 138 12.39 7.54 -14.12
N PRO A 139 11.32 7.58 -14.94
CA PRO A 139 9.98 7.83 -14.44
C PRO A 139 9.63 6.82 -13.35
N ALA A 140 9.31 7.30 -12.16
CA ALA A 140 8.98 6.46 -11.03
C ALA A 140 7.49 6.09 -11.02
N HIS A 141 7.19 4.87 -10.61
CA HIS A 141 5.84 4.43 -10.29
C HIS A 141 5.48 4.80 -8.84
N VAL A 142 6.49 4.86 -7.97
CA VAL A 142 6.34 5.20 -6.55
C VAL A 142 7.47 6.16 -6.16
N GLU A 143 7.10 7.27 -5.52
CA GLU A 143 8.02 8.24 -4.95
C GLU A 143 8.13 8.04 -3.45
N VAL A 144 9.33 7.80 -2.93
CA VAL A 144 9.60 7.74 -1.50
C VAL A 144 10.07 9.10 -1.01
N ARG A 145 9.45 9.60 0.06
CA ARG A 145 9.77 10.87 0.68
C ARG A 145 10.20 10.66 2.13
N TRP A 146 11.29 11.28 2.50
CA TRP A 146 11.72 11.33 3.89
C TRP A 146 11.08 12.53 4.57
N VAL A 147 10.39 12.26 5.68
CA VAL A 147 9.71 13.29 6.45
C VAL A 147 10.21 13.30 7.89
N GLN A 148 10.13 14.43 8.56
CA GLN A 148 10.53 14.52 9.96
C GLN A 148 9.47 13.94 10.90
N ARG A 149 8.19 14.07 10.53
CA ARG A 149 7.05 13.66 11.35
C ARG A 149 5.84 13.36 10.48
N LEU A 150 5.03 12.42 10.93
CA LEU A 150 3.68 12.14 10.45
C LEU A 150 2.67 12.43 11.57
N SER A 151 1.38 12.31 11.29
CA SER A 151 0.32 12.49 12.27
C SER A 151 0.37 11.44 13.37
N GLY A 152 0.16 11.85 14.61
CA GLY A 152 0.16 10.93 15.76
C GLY A 152 1.51 10.23 15.96
N ALA A 153 1.48 8.91 16.09
CA ALA A 153 2.66 8.06 16.30
C ALA A 153 3.09 7.31 15.02
N GLN A 154 2.58 7.71 13.84
CA GLN A 154 2.94 7.07 12.57
C GLN A 154 4.41 7.28 12.24
N ILE A 155 5.05 6.23 11.74
CA ILE A 155 6.46 6.23 11.32
C ILE A 155 6.63 5.93 9.82
N GLY A 156 5.53 5.54 9.14
CA GLY A 156 5.43 5.39 7.70
C GLY A 156 4.01 5.68 7.23
N LEU A 157 3.85 5.97 5.95
CA LEU A 157 2.55 6.20 5.31
C LEU A 157 2.63 5.96 3.82
N ALA A 158 1.90 4.96 3.33
CA ALA A 158 1.61 4.81 1.91
C ALA A 158 0.31 5.56 1.57
N THR A 159 0.39 6.53 0.68
CA THR A 159 -0.79 7.20 0.14
C THR A 159 -1.15 6.60 -1.19
N VAL A 160 -2.29 5.93 -1.25
CA VAL A 160 -2.77 5.22 -2.45
C VAL A 160 -4.12 5.77 -2.90
N ARG A 161 -4.41 5.60 -4.18
CA ARG A 161 -5.71 5.88 -4.79
C ARG A 161 -6.07 4.73 -5.71
N TRP A 162 -7.34 4.38 -5.74
CA TRP A 162 -7.87 3.41 -6.69
C TRP A 162 -8.98 4.04 -7.53
N SER A 163 -9.05 3.65 -8.80
CA SER A 163 -10.17 3.95 -9.68
C SER A 163 -10.52 2.73 -10.54
N SER A 164 -11.76 2.63 -10.99
CA SER A 164 -12.17 1.55 -11.89
C SER A 164 -11.53 1.64 -13.28
N GLN A 165 -10.94 2.77 -13.64
CA GLN A 165 -10.25 3.00 -14.90
C GLN A 165 -8.77 2.62 -14.82
N ASP A 166 -8.07 3.12 -13.80
CA ASP A 166 -6.62 3.04 -13.70
C ASP A 166 -6.13 1.91 -12.79
N GLY A 167 -7.01 1.37 -11.93
CA GLY A 167 -6.62 0.48 -10.84
C GLY A 167 -5.97 1.25 -9.70
N LEU A 168 -5.08 0.57 -8.97
CA LEU A 168 -4.29 1.17 -7.89
C LEU A 168 -3.24 2.13 -8.44
N THR A 169 -3.10 3.28 -7.80
CA THR A 169 -2.06 4.27 -8.05
C THR A 169 -1.45 4.69 -6.70
N VAL A 170 -0.14 4.71 -6.60
CA VAL A 170 0.56 5.19 -5.41
C VAL A 170 0.91 6.66 -5.61
N LEU A 171 0.49 7.50 -4.65
CA LEU A 171 0.77 8.94 -4.65
C LEU A 171 2.05 9.27 -3.88
N GLY A 172 2.56 8.34 -3.08
CA GLY A 172 3.83 8.44 -2.37
C GLY A 172 3.94 7.48 -1.20
N LEU A 173 5.19 7.26 -0.77
CA LEU A 173 5.54 6.59 0.48
C LEU A 173 6.30 7.58 1.36
N ASP A 174 5.75 7.95 2.49
CA ASP A 174 6.40 8.80 3.47
C ASP A 174 7.04 7.94 4.58
N ILE A 175 8.32 8.18 4.86
CA ILE A 175 9.06 7.46 5.91
C ILE A 175 9.69 8.50 6.83
N VAL A 176 9.45 8.39 8.15
CA VAL A 176 10.05 9.31 9.11
C VAL A 176 11.52 8.97 9.36
N THR A 177 12.33 9.98 9.61
CA THR A 177 13.75 9.84 9.95
C THR A 177 14.00 9.77 11.45
N HIS A 178 13.05 10.25 12.28
CA HIS A 178 13.18 10.36 13.73
C HIS A 178 11.91 9.89 14.44
N TYR A 179 12.07 9.31 15.61
CA TYR A 179 10.96 9.03 16.51
C TYR A 179 10.28 10.32 16.99
N PRO A 180 9.04 10.27 17.48
CA PRO A 180 8.35 11.45 18.05
C PRO A 180 9.14 12.18 19.13
N GLY A 181 10.00 11.49 19.87
CA GLY A 181 10.91 12.06 20.86
C GLY A 181 12.19 12.71 20.30
N GLY A 182 12.35 12.77 18.97
CA GLY A 182 13.48 13.40 18.29
C GLY A 182 14.74 12.53 18.16
N ALA A 183 14.74 11.31 18.71
CA ALA A 183 15.83 10.36 18.48
C ALA A 183 15.81 9.85 17.04
N PRO A 184 16.96 9.65 16.38
CA PRO A 184 17.01 9.06 15.06
C PRO A 184 16.42 7.66 15.02
N MET A 185 15.72 7.32 13.93
CA MET A 185 15.23 5.95 13.71
C MET A 185 16.37 4.96 13.55
N HIS A 186 16.20 3.77 14.11
CA HIS A 186 17.16 2.69 13.90
C HIS A 186 17.03 2.14 12.48
N PRO A 187 18.13 1.80 11.77
CA PRO A 187 18.07 1.25 10.41
C PRO A 187 17.17 0.01 10.28
N ASP A 188 17.16 -0.89 11.27
CA ASP A 188 16.28 -2.07 11.22
C ASP A 188 14.80 -1.69 11.24
N GLN A 189 14.43 -0.64 11.99
CA GLN A 189 13.06 -0.13 11.99
C GLN A 189 12.72 0.50 10.64
N ILE A 190 13.61 1.28 10.05
CA ILE A 190 13.42 1.85 8.70
C ILE A 190 13.22 0.74 7.66
N ARG A 191 14.00 -0.35 7.75
CA ARG A 191 13.84 -1.49 6.84
C ARG A 191 12.44 -2.10 6.94
N LEU A 192 11.92 -2.28 8.14
CA LEU A 192 10.61 -2.87 8.37
C LEU A 192 9.48 -1.92 7.98
N VAL A 193 9.61 -0.63 8.30
CA VAL A 193 8.66 0.40 7.85
C VAL A 193 8.60 0.44 6.33
N ALA A 194 9.74 0.50 5.65
CA ALA A 194 9.79 0.54 4.20
C ALA A 194 9.21 -0.72 3.55
N ALA A 195 9.39 -1.90 4.18
CA ALA A 195 8.75 -3.14 3.73
C ALA A 195 7.23 -3.10 3.92
N HIS A 196 6.74 -2.58 5.06
CA HIS A 196 5.32 -2.42 5.35
C HIS A 196 4.64 -1.47 4.37
N GLU A 197 5.17 -0.26 4.21
CA GLU A 197 4.59 0.74 3.31
C GLU A 197 4.64 0.29 1.84
N MET A 198 5.69 -0.46 1.47
CA MET A 198 5.75 -1.06 0.14
C MET A 198 4.66 -2.12 -0.07
N GLY A 199 4.30 -2.90 0.96
CA GLY A 199 3.16 -3.81 0.91
C GLY A 199 1.85 -3.08 0.60
N HIS A 200 1.60 -1.94 1.23
CA HIS A 200 0.44 -1.08 0.89
C HIS A 200 0.53 -0.52 -0.54
N ALA A 201 1.73 -0.17 -0.99
CA ALA A 201 1.95 0.25 -2.37
C ALA A 201 1.65 -0.87 -3.39
N LEU A 202 1.77 -2.11 -3.00
CA LEU A 202 1.35 -3.28 -3.79
C LEU A 202 -0.16 -3.57 -3.69
N GLY A 203 -0.89 -2.92 -2.77
CA GLY A 203 -2.32 -3.11 -2.56
C GLY A 203 -2.69 -4.03 -1.39
N LEU A 204 -1.71 -4.44 -0.57
CA LEU A 204 -1.96 -5.33 0.55
C LEU A 204 -2.69 -4.62 1.70
N PRO A 205 -3.70 -5.26 2.31
CA PRO A 205 -4.31 -4.80 3.55
C PRO A 205 -3.41 -5.09 4.76
N HIS A 206 -3.84 -4.63 5.93
CA HIS A 206 -3.20 -5.06 7.17
C HIS A 206 -3.43 -6.53 7.47
N SER A 207 -2.42 -7.15 8.08
CA SER A 207 -2.51 -8.49 8.64
C SER A 207 -3.11 -8.47 10.04
N ASP A 208 -3.71 -9.60 10.43
CA ASP A 208 -4.22 -9.91 11.76
C ASP A 208 -3.21 -10.68 12.65
N ASP A 209 -2.00 -10.97 12.15
CA ASP A 209 -0.96 -11.72 12.87
C ASP A 209 0.33 -10.88 13.02
N SER A 210 0.80 -10.73 14.26
CA SER A 210 1.97 -9.94 14.62
C SER A 210 3.31 -10.45 14.02
N ARG A 211 3.32 -11.62 13.40
CA ARG A 211 4.47 -12.19 12.72
C ARG A 211 4.60 -11.73 11.26
N ASP A 212 3.56 -11.12 10.71
CA ASP A 212 3.55 -10.61 9.35
C ASP A 212 4.06 -9.17 9.31
N VAL A 213 4.74 -8.79 8.23
CA VAL A 213 5.20 -7.42 8.03
C VAL A 213 4.03 -6.45 7.93
N MET A 214 2.90 -6.89 7.37
CA MET A 214 1.70 -6.05 7.24
C MET A 214 0.86 -5.95 8.52
N TYR A 215 1.33 -6.46 9.67
CA TYR A 215 0.67 -6.21 10.94
C TYR A 215 0.74 -4.72 11.29
N PRO A 216 -0.34 -4.09 11.81
CA PRO A 216 -0.41 -2.63 12.07
C PRO A 216 0.69 -2.08 12.97
N THR A 217 1.28 -2.89 13.82
CA THR A 217 2.45 -2.55 14.63
C THR A 217 3.67 -3.29 14.11
N ASN A 218 4.80 -2.60 14.00
CA ASN A 218 6.01 -3.14 13.38
C ASN A 218 6.74 -4.13 14.31
N THR A 219 6.21 -5.35 14.43
CA THR A 219 6.68 -6.42 15.32
C THR A 219 7.42 -7.53 14.58
N ALA A 220 7.18 -7.70 13.29
CA ALA A 220 7.88 -8.67 12.45
C ALA A 220 9.36 -8.31 12.27
N THR A 221 10.16 -9.27 11.84
CA THR A 221 11.59 -9.06 11.51
C THR A 221 11.88 -9.20 10.01
N SER A 222 10.96 -9.79 9.26
CA SER A 222 11.05 -10.03 7.81
C SER A 222 9.66 -10.36 7.25
N LEU A 223 9.53 -10.39 5.94
CA LEU A 223 8.32 -10.90 5.28
C LEU A 223 8.06 -12.34 5.71
N SER A 224 6.82 -12.64 6.02
CA SER A 224 6.33 -13.97 6.37
C SER A 224 5.89 -14.74 5.11
N VAL A 225 5.67 -16.04 5.26
CA VAL A 225 5.02 -16.86 4.21
C VAL A 225 3.61 -16.37 3.90
N ARG A 226 2.90 -15.80 4.92
CA ARG A 226 1.56 -15.24 4.72
C ARG A 226 1.60 -13.95 3.91
N ASP A 227 2.62 -13.10 4.09
CA ASP A 227 2.80 -11.90 3.26
C ASP A 227 2.92 -12.28 1.79
N TYR A 228 3.75 -13.28 1.45
CA TYR A 228 3.90 -13.76 0.08
C TYR A 228 2.61 -14.38 -0.48
N ARG A 229 1.92 -15.21 0.30
CA ARG A 229 0.63 -15.80 -0.12
C ARG A 229 -0.43 -14.73 -0.36
N THR A 230 -0.44 -13.67 0.45
CA THR A 230 -1.43 -12.61 0.31
C THR A 230 -1.20 -11.80 -0.97
N VAL A 231 0.05 -11.46 -1.29
CA VAL A 231 0.32 -10.74 -2.54
C VAL A 231 0.05 -11.60 -3.77
N GLU A 232 0.36 -12.88 -3.72
CA GLU A 232 0.04 -13.85 -4.78
C GLU A 232 -1.50 -13.91 -5.00
N ALA A 233 -2.26 -14.16 -3.93
CA ALA A 233 -3.72 -14.20 -3.99
C ALA A 233 -4.35 -12.87 -4.46
N LEU A 234 -3.78 -11.73 -4.05
CA LEU A 234 -4.23 -10.41 -4.51
C LEU A 234 -4.11 -10.28 -6.03
N TYR A 235 -2.99 -10.75 -6.60
CA TYR A 235 -2.72 -10.61 -8.03
C TYR A 235 -3.29 -11.72 -8.90
N ASP A 236 -3.75 -12.81 -8.31
CA ASP A 236 -4.55 -13.84 -8.98
C ASP A 236 -6.01 -13.38 -9.23
N LEU A 237 -6.49 -12.41 -8.45
CA LEU A 237 -7.81 -11.84 -8.64
C LEU A 237 -7.80 -10.66 -9.61
N GLU A 238 -8.91 -10.45 -10.31
CA GLU A 238 -9.07 -9.27 -11.15
C GLU A 238 -9.20 -7.99 -10.30
N ASP A 239 -8.53 -6.91 -10.73
CA ASP A 239 -8.64 -5.61 -10.06
C ASP A 239 -10.08 -5.11 -10.07
N GLY A 240 -10.55 -4.61 -8.94
CA GLY A 240 -11.93 -4.18 -8.73
C GLY A 240 -12.88 -5.30 -8.29
N THR A 241 -12.45 -6.57 -8.26
CA THR A 241 -13.26 -7.67 -7.73
C THR A 241 -13.75 -7.33 -6.32
N GLU A 242 -15.04 -7.50 -6.08
CA GLU A 242 -15.62 -7.42 -4.74
C GLU A 242 -15.69 -8.79 -4.08
N ILE A 243 -15.21 -8.91 -2.86
CA ILE A 243 -15.37 -10.11 -2.04
C ILE A 243 -16.40 -9.77 -0.97
N VAL A 244 -17.46 -10.56 -0.90
CA VAL A 244 -18.55 -10.38 0.05
C VAL A 244 -18.52 -11.46 1.12
N ARG A 245 -18.81 -11.05 2.35
CA ARG A 245 -18.88 -11.95 3.50
C ARG A 245 -19.91 -13.06 3.26
N SER A 246 -19.54 -14.28 3.58
CA SER A 246 -20.48 -15.40 3.56
C SER A 246 -21.52 -15.23 4.69
N PRO A 247 -22.81 -15.54 4.44
CA PRO A 247 -23.82 -15.53 5.51
C PRO A 247 -23.37 -16.42 6.68
N ARG A 248 -23.49 -15.93 7.91
CA ARG A 248 -23.28 -16.78 9.08
C ARG A 248 -24.41 -17.80 9.13
N ARG A 249 -24.05 -19.08 9.13
CA ARG A 249 -24.98 -20.18 9.36
C ARG A 249 -25.34 -20.29 10.84
#